data_15fcecdde7f431dacefc0c146986bcb6
#
_entry.id   15fcecdde7f431dacefc0c146986bcb6
#
_cell.length_a   1.000
_cell.length_b   1.000
_cell.length_c   1.000
_cell.angle_alpha   90.00
_cell.angle_beta   90.00
_cell.angle_gamma   90.00
#
_symmetry.space_group_name_H-M   'P 1'
#
loop_
_entity.id
_entity.type
_entity.pdbx_description
1 polymer ?
#
loop_
_entity_poly.entity_id
_entity_poly.type
_entity_poly.pdbx_seq_one_letter_code
_entity_poly.pdbx_strand_id
1 'polypeptide(L)' 'MNWDRIEGNWKQFKGNVKEQWGKLTDDQLDVIAGKRDNLAGKIQETYGISKDETEKQLTEWQKRMKESDHVN' A
#
# COMPACT_ATOMS: atom_id res chain seq x y z
N MET A 1 -0.12 -6.47 -11.68
CA MET A 1 -0.34 -5.02 -11.55
C MET A 1 0.97 -4.35 -11.17
N ASN A 2 1.37 -3.29 -11.87
CA ASN A 2 2.56 -2.57 -11.47
C ASN A 2 2.21 -1.38 -10.58
N TRP A 3 3.20 -0.85 -9.90
CA TRP A 3 2.98 0.22 -8.93
C TRP A 3 2.56 1.54 -9.56
N ASP A 4 2.97 1.80 -10.79
CA ASP A 4 2.57 3.01 -11.50
C ASP A 4 1.05 3.13 -11.60
N ARG A 5 0.38 2.02 -11.80
CA ARG A 5 -1.08 1.98 -11.85
C ARG A 5 -1.69 2.29 -10.50
N ILE A 6 -1.09 1.76 -9.43
CA ILE A 6 -1.54 2.05 -8.07
C ILE A 6 -1.36 3.52 -7.76
N GLU A 7 -0.20 4.07 -8.09
CA GLU A 7 0.07 5.50 -7.88
C GLU A 7 -0.91 6.36 -8.67
N GLY A 8 -1.13 6.03 -9.94
CA GLY A 8 -2.03 6.79 -10.80
C GLY A 8 -3.49 6.76 -10.35
N ASN A 9 -3.88 5.74 -9.58
CA ASN A 9 -5.24 5.60 -9.07
C ASN A 9 -5.26 5.61 -7.54
N TRP A 10 -4.37 6.38 -6.93
CA TRP A 10 -4.16 6.34 -5.49
C TRP A 10 -5.42 6.57 -4.68
N LYS A 11 -6.23 7.53 -5.09
CA LYS A 11 -7.47 7.84 -4.39
C LYS A 11 -8.35 6.60 -4.26
N GLN A 12 -8.38 5.78 -5.29
CA GLN A 12 -9.14 4.52 -5.30
C GLN A 12 -8.50 3.48 -4.40
N PHE A 13 -7.17 3.38 -4.43
CA PHE A 13 -6.44 2.37 -3.68
C PHE A 13 -6.25 2.72 -2.20
N LYS A 14 -6.45 3.97 -1.80
CA LYS A 14 -6.32 4.39 -0.41
C LYS A 14 -7.16 3.53 0.53
N GLY A 15 -8.39 3.24 0.16
CA GLY A 15 -9.27 2.41 0.97
C GLY A 15 -8.72 1.00 1.17
N ASN A 16 -8.18 0.43 0.10
CA ASN A 16 -7.60 -0.91 0.17
C ASN A 16 -6.35 -0.94 1.06
N VAL A 17 -5.52 0.10 0.97
CA VAL A 17 -4.34 0.21 1.81
C VAL A 17 -4.74 0.35 3.27
N LYS A 18 -5.72 1.18 3.56
CA LYS A 18 -6.19 1.39 4.93
C LYS A 18 -6.82 0.11 5.50
N GLU A 19 -7.48 -0.67 4.66
CA GLU A 19 -8.03 -1.95 5.07
C GLU A 19 -6.93 -2.93 5.51
N GLN A 20 -5.82 -2.94 4.78
CA GLN A 20 -4.69 -3.81 5.09
C GLN A 20 -3.85 -3.28 6.25
N TRP A 21 -3.62 -1.97 6.31
CA TRP A 21 -2.80 -1.33 7.33
C TRP A 21 -3.64 -0.26 8.04
N GLY A 22 -4.52 -0.74 8.93
CA GLY A 22 -5.53 0.10 9.58
C GLY A 22 -4.99 1.20 10.49
N LYS A 23 -3.73 1.10 10.90
CA LYS A 23 -3.12 2.14 11.73
C LYS A 23 -2.73 3.39 10.95
N LEU A 24 -2.67 3.30 9.63
CA LEU A 24 -2.36 4.46 8.81
C LEU A 24 -3.59 5.37 8.73
N THR A 25 -3.37 6.67 8.92
CA THR A 25 -4.47 7.64 8.85
C THR A 25 -4.68 8.12 7.41
N ASP A 26 -5.85 8.69 7.15
CA ASP A 26 -6.12 9.26 5.84
C ASP A 26 -5.13 10.37 5.48
N ASP A 27 -4.76 11.19 6.46
CA ASP A 27 -3.77 12.26 6.24
C ASP A 27 -2.43 11.68 5.83
N GLN A 28 -2.00 10.60 6.50
CA GLN A 28 -0.75 9.93 6.15
C GLN A 28 -0.81 9.35 4.74
N LEU A 29 -1.94 8.75 4.38
CA LEU A 29 -2.11 8.19 3.05
C LEU A 29 -2.09 9.28 1.98
N ASP A 30 -2.64 10.45 2.26
CA ASP A 30 -2.58 11.57 1.33
C ASP A 30 -1.14 12.06 1.12
N VAL A 31 -0.36 12.11 2.18
CA VAL A 31 1.05 12.50 2.11
C VAL A 31 1.87 11.48 1.32
N ILE A 32 1.56 10.19 1.49
CA ILE A 32 2.22 9.11 0.76
C ILE A 32 2.00 9.27 -0.75
N ALA A 33 0.81 9.72 -1.14
CA ALA A 33 0.49 10.04 -2.53
C ALA A 33 0.77 8.91 -3.52
N GLY A 34 0.61 7.67 -3.06
CA GLY A 34 0.80 6.50 -3.92
C GLY A 34 2.25 6.11 -4.17
N LYS A 35 3.20 6.79 -3.56
CA LYS A 35 4.61 6.47 -3.73
C LYS A 35 4.97 5.26 -2.87
N ARG A 36 5.44 4.20 -3.53
CA ARG A 36 5.73 2.93 -2.85
C ARG A 36 6.75 3.08 -1.73
N ASP A 37 7.81 3.83 -1.97
CA ASP A 37 8.85 4.03 -0.96
C ASP A 37 8.31 4.76 0.27
N ASN A 38 7.46 5.74 0.03
CA ASN A 38 6.83 6.49 1.13
C ASN A 38 5.89 5.60 1.93
N LEU A 39 5.12 4.77 1.25
CA LEU A 39 4.23 3.83 1.92
C LEU A 39 5.02 2.82 2.74
N ALA A 40 6.07 2.26 2.17
CA ALA A 40 6.93 1.32 2.88
C ALA A 40 7.52 1.94 4.15
N GLY A 41 8.00 3.18 4.04
CA GLY A 41 8.55 3.89 5.19
C GLY A 41 7.53 4.11 6.29
N LYS A 42 6.30 4.46 5.92
CA LYS A 42 5.22 4.67 6.89
C LYS A 42 4.82 3.37 7.58
N ILE A 43 4.77 2.28 6.84
CA ILE A 43 4.46 0.97 7.41
C ILE A 43 5.51 0.58 8.43
N GLN A 44 6.79 0.70 8.07
CA GLN A 44 7.89 0.38 8.98
C GLN A 44 7.81 1.21 10.27
N GLU A 45 7.58 2.51 10.11
CA GLU A 45 7.52 3.43 11.23
C GLU A 45 6.32 3.14 12.14
N THR A 46 5.16 2.93 11.55
CA THR A 46 3.91 2.78 12.28
C THR A 46 3.82 1.44 12.99
N TYR A 47 4.29 0.39 12.35
CA TYR A 47 4.17 -0.98 12.87
C TYR A 47 5.45 -1.49 13.53
N GLY A 48 6.56 -0.77 13.39
CA GLY A 48 7.82 -1.16 13.99
C GLY A 48 8.38 -2.46 13.44
N ILE A 49 8.19 -2.71 12.15
CA ILE A 49 8.65 -3.94 11.51
C ILE A 49 9.85 -3.67 10.61
N SER A 50 10.54 -4.74 10.23
CA SER A 50 11.72 -4.63 9.39
C SER A 50 11.34 -4.25 7.95
N LYS A 51 12.35 -3.80 7.21
CA LYS A 51 12.18 -3.53 5.78
C LYS A 51 11.77 -4.81 5.04
N ASP A 52 12.40 -5.93 5.37
CA ASP A 52 12.10 -7.20 4.71
C ASP A 52 10.65 -7.62 4.94
N GLU A 53 10.16 -7.49 6.15
CA GLU A 53 8.78 -7.80 6.46
C GLU A 53 7.82 -6.86 5.72
N THR A 54 8.18 -5.58 5.67
CA THR A 54 7.37 -4.59 4.94
C THR A 54 7.28 -4.93 3.47
N GLU A 55 8.41 -5.26 2.84
CA GLU A 55 8.45 -5.62 1.43
C GLU A 55 7.62 -6.87 1.16
N LYS A 56 7.68 -7.83 2.05
CA LYS A 56 6.86 -9.03 1.95
C LYS A 56 5.37 -8.69 1.97
N GLN A 57 4.96 -7.87 2.91
CA GLN A 57 3.55 -7.48 3.04
C GLN A 57 3.07 -6.71 1.81
N LEU A 58 3.90 -5.78 1.31
CA LEU A 58 3.56 -5.02 0.11
C LEU A 58 3.42 -5.92 -1.11
N THR A 59 4.34 -6.86 -1.27
CA THR A 59 4.30 -7.80 -2.39
C THR A 59 3.05 -8.66 -2.34
N GLU A 60 2.69 -9.17 -1.18
CA GLU A 60 1.50 -9.98 -1.02
C GLU A 60 0.22 -9.16 -1.26
N TRP A 61 0.19 -7.94 -0.77
CA TRP A 61 -0.95 -7.05 -0.99
C TRP A 61 -1.12 -6.73 -2.48
N GLN A 62 -0.02 -6.41 -3.14
CA GLN A 62 -0.01 -6.09 -4.56
C GLN A 62 -0.54 -7.27 -5.39
N LYS A 63 -0.13 -8.47 -5.00
CA LYS A 63 -0.55 -9.71 -5.66
C LYS A 63 -2.06 -9.93 -5.52
N ARG A 64 -2.60 -9.66 -4.35
CA ARG A 64 -4.05 -9.78 -4.13
C ARG A 64 -4.83 -8.77 -4.94
N MET A 65 -4.32 -7.55 -5.07
CA MET A 65 -4.96 -6.52 -5.88
C MET A 65 -4.98 -6.93 -7.35
N LYS A 66 -3.90 -7.55 -7.82
CA LYS A 66 -3.82 -8.04 -9.19
C LYS A 66 -4.87 -9.13 -9.43
N GLU A 67 -5.03 -10.03 -8.48
CA GLU A 67 -6.03 -11.09 -8.59
C GLU A 67 -7.44 -10.54 -8.64
N SER A 68 -7.73 -9.51 -7.85
CA SER A 68 -9.04 -8.84 -7.88
C SER A 68 -9.30 -8.24 -9.24
N ASP A 69 -8.33 -7.57 -9.84
CA ASP A 69 -8.43 -7.01 -11.18
C ASP A 69 -8.73 -8.10 -12.20
N HIS A 70 -8.11 -9.25 -12.02
CA HIS A 70 -8.20 -10.35 -12.98
C HIS A 70 -9.58 -11.01 -12.96
N VAL A 71 -10.21 -11.05 -11.82
CA VAL A 71 -11.52 -11.71 -11.65
C VAL A 71 -12.60 -11.00 -12.44
N ASN A 72 -12.44 -9.73 -12.65
CA ASN A 72 -13.41 -8.97 -13.45
C ASN A 72 -13.19 -9.17 -14.94
#